data_59b67b084d8643609da188bd80aa7c3a
#
_entry.id   59b67b084d8643609da188bd80aa7c3a
#
_cell.length_a   1.000
_cell.length_b   1.000
_cell.length_c   1.000
_cell.angle_alpha   90.00
_cell.angle_beta   90.00
_cell.angle_gamma   90.00
#
_symmetry.space_group_name_H-M   'P 1'
#
loop_
_entity.id
_entity.type
_entity.pdbx_description
1 polymer ?
#
loop_
_entity_poly.entity_id
_entity_poly.type
_entity_poly.pdbx_seq_one_letter_code
_entity_poly.pdbx_strand_id
1 'polypeptide(L)'
;MVPFVLFPLPVPLLASTSPAPLRGAILAVSVLHDIDLTVTSDGVRLDGRPPVRLGWPDLAEAARGVAPQSAAGVRRLVDYLRARQLLVAGTAADRVGPGSAGAPRPYAVTVGSSMHPGPGWAQAAVRGGILELGLGLSGLRSACPGVVFPLPESAGRHAGVDLTAAQADAGRYLDAMASLAVARFDRRPADPLRPMGNCDVLTLLASAPYRAGLVAGSATGGLRAVAVPMRDRGWADLRHTDREFLICAAAVTPPERRGCDRALLVTREEVTVTPWRPRSPAPSPALLPPR
;
A
#
# COMPACT_ATOMS: atom_id res chain seq x y z
N MET A 1 32.15 -49.45 -15.18
CA MET A 1 32.42 -48.13 -14.56
C MET A 1 32.36 -47.12 -15.70
N VAL A 2 31.20 -46.43 -15.85
CA VAL A 2 30.94 -45.46 -16.94
C VAL A 2 31.13 -44.07 -16.32
N PRO A 3 31.96 -43.18 -16.89
CA PRO A 3 32.13 -41.84 -16.36
C PRO A 3 30.89 -40.99 -16.62
N PHE A 4 30.31 -40.44 -15.56
CA PHE A 4 29.27 -39.41 -15.63
C PHE A 4 29.91 -38.11 -16.12
N VAL A 5 29.51 -37.66 -17.31
CA VAL A 5 29.85 -36.36 -17.85
C VAL A 5 28.80 -35.39 -17.30
N LEU A 6 29.19 -34.55 -16.33
CA LEU A 6 28.39 -33.42 -15.87
C LEU A 6 28.38 -32.33 -16.96
N PHE A 7 27.24 -32.18 -17.65
CA PHE A 7 27.00 -31.03 -18.48
C PHE A 7 26.72 -29.82 -17.57
N PRO A 8 27.41 -28.68 -17.74
CA PRO A 8 27.07 -27.46 -17.03
C PRO A 8 25.68 -27.01 -17.48
N LEU A 9 24.77 -26.82 -16.52
CA LEU A 9 23.48 -26.20 -16.76
C LEU A 9 23.70 -24.79 -17.33
N PRO A 10 22.95 -24.39 -18.38
CA PRO A 10 23.07 -23.04 -18.92
C PRO A 10 22.68 -22.05 -17.84
N VAL A 11 23.64 -21.24 -17.42
CA VAL A 11 23.37 -20.03 -16.61
C VAL A 11 22.39 -19.18 -17.41
N PRO A 12 21.21 -18.81 -16.89
CA PRO A 12 20.34 -17.93 -17.61
C PRO A 12 21.07 -16.61 -17.86
N LEU A 13 21.36 -16.33 -19.11
CA LEU A 13 21.84 -15.05 -19.57
C LEU A 13 20.85 -13.99 -19.04
N LEU A 14 21.27 -13.24 -18.04
CA LEU A 14 20.61 -12.00 -17.63
C LEU A 14 20.52 -11.16 -18.90
N ALA A 15 19.32 -11.09 -19.48
CA ALA A 15 19.05 -10.26 -20.63
C ALA A 15 19.51 -8.85 -20.26
N SER A 16 20.61 -8.42 -20.87
CA SER A 16 21.14 -7.06 -20.77
C SER A 16 20.04 -6.14 -21.26
N THR A 17 19.29 -5.57 -20.33
CA THR A 17 18.24 -4.61 -20.65
C THR A 17 18.94 -3.42 -21.30
N SER A 18 18.77 -3.26 -22.61
CA SER A 18 19.32 -2.11 -23.33
C SER A 18 18.95 -0.84 -22.56
N PRO A 19 19.88 0.05 -22.26
CA PRO A 19 19.60 1.27 -21.48
C PRO A 19 18.59 2.20 -22.18
N ALA A 20 18.39 2.08 -23.48
CA ALA A 20 17.52 2.95 -24.25
C ALA A 20 16.02 2.90 -23.84
N PRO A 21 15.35 1.73 -23.67
CA PRO A 21 13.96 1.69 -23.21
C PRO A 21 13.80 2.21 -21.79
N LEU A 22 14.75 1.95 -20.91
CA LEU A 22 14.75 2.42 -19.54
C LEU A 22 14.94 3.95 -19.48
N ARG A 23 15.85 4.49 -20.28
CA ARG A 23 16.07 5.93 -20.39
C ARG A 23 14.82 6.67 -20.87
N GLY A 24 14.13 6.13 -21.89
CA GLY A 24 12.87 6.68 -22.37
C GLY A 24 11.77 6.66 -21.30
N ALA A 25 11.66 5.57 -20.56
CA ALA A 25 10.70 5.45 -19.45
C ALA A 25 11.00 6.46 -18.33
N ILE A 26 12.24 6.65 -17.95
CA ILE A 26 12.67 7.63 -16.92
C ILE A 26 12.33 9.06 -17.35
N LEU A 27 12.59 9.43 -18.59
CA LEU A 27 12.22 10.76 -19.11
C LEU A 27 10.69 10.96 -19.08
N ALA A 28 9.92 9.95 -19.48
CA ALA A 28 8.47 10.00 -19.38
C ALA A 28 7.99 10.15 -17.93
N VAL A 29 8.59 9.41 -17.00
CA VAL A 29 8.31 9.49 -15.56
C VAL A 29 8.57 10.89 -15.03
N SER A 30 9.71 11.49 -15.38
CA SER A 30 10.06 12.87 -14.98
C SER A 30 8.94 13.85 -15.36
N VAL A 31 8.54 13.85 -16.62
CA VAL A 31 7.53 14.78 -17.14
C VAL A 31 6.12 14.50 -16.59
N LEU A 32 5.69 13.23 -16.60
CA LEU A 32 4.31 12.85 -16.24
C LEU A 32 4.04 12.90 -14.74
N HIS A 33 5.06 12.77 -13.92
CA HIS A 33 4.91 12.66 -12.46
C HIS A 33 5.61 13.78 -11.69
N ASP A 34 6.05 14.83 -12.40
CA ASP A 34 6.70 16.01 -11.80
C ASP A 34 7.85 15.61 -10.87
N ILE A 35 8.77 14.80 -11.41
CA ILE A 35 9.98 14.37 -10.70
C ILE A 35 11.17 15.06 -11.33
N ASP A 36 11.74 16.04 -10.61
CA ASP A 36 12.91 16.76 -11.06
C ASP A 36 14.15 15.84 -11.06
N LEU A 37 14.66 15.59 -12.25
CA LEU A 37 15.85 14.76 -12.43
C LEU A 37 16.67 15.17 -13.66
N THR A 38 17.97 14.85 -13.62
CA THR A 38 18.91 15.01 -14.71
C THR A 38 19.43 13.63 -15.12
N VAL A 39 19.31 13.29 -16.40
CA VAL A 39 19.86 12.04 -16.96
C VAL A 39 21.34 12.24 -17.25
N THR A 40 22.17 11.30 -16.79
CA THR A 40 23.62 11.28 -16.99
C THR A 40 24.04 10.04 -17.80
N SER A 41 25.32 9.92 -18.13
CA SER A 41 25.86 8.75 -18.85
C SER A 41 25.73 7.45 -18.04
N ASP A 42 25.89 7.54 -16.74
CA ASP A 42 25.98 6.43 -15.78
C ASP A 42 24.66 6.18 -15.03
N GLY A 43 23.66 7.07 -15.17
CA GLY A 43 22.40 6.93 -14.48
C GLY A 43 21.54 8.18 -14.48
N VAL A 44 21.00 8.51 -13.32
CA VAL A 44 20.12 9.64 -13.09
C VAL A 44 20.51 10.35 -11.79
N ARG A 45 20.46 11.66 -11.80
CA ARG A 45 20.53 12.49 -10.60
C ARG A 45 19.13 13.04 -10.32
N LEU A 46 18.57 12.67 -9.18
CA LEU A 46 17.35 13.30 -8.68
C LEU A 46 17.72 14.61 -8.00
N ASP A 47 17.02 15.67 -8.36
CA ASP A 47 17.22 16.97 -7.73
C ASP A 47 16.50 16.97 -6.37
N GLY A 48 17.20 17.47 -5.36
CA GLY A 48 16.76 17.48 -3.98
C GLY A 48 17.84 18.00 -3.05
N ARG A 49 17.57 18.03 -1.77
CA ARG A 49 18.58 18.43 -0.76
C ARG A 49 18.71 17.35 0.31
N PRO A 50 19.76 16.53 0.22
CA PRO A 50 20.81 16.47 -0.82
C PRO A 50 20.31 15.79 -2.12
N PRO A 51 21.03 15.99 -3.25
CA PRO A 51 20.73 15.31 -4.50
C PRO A 51 21.06 13.81 -4.40
N VAL A 52 20.27 12.98 -5.09
CA VAL A 52 20.43 11.52 -5.09
C VAL A 52 20.93 11.05 -6.45
N ARG A 53 22.05 10.31 -6.47
CA ARG A 53 22.53 9.64 -7.69
C ARG A 53 22.05 8.19 -7.70
N LEU A 54 21.55 7.75 -8.85
CA LEU A 54 21.02 6.40 -9.09
C LEU A 54 21.66 5.85 -10.37
N GLY A 55 22.31 4.71 -10.27
CA GLY A 55 22.91 4.04 -11.42
C GLY A 55 21.86 3.36 -12.32
N TRP A 56 22.18 3.16 -13.60
CA TRP A 56 21.33 2.38 -14.49
C TRP A 56 21.05 0.96 -13.99
N PRO A 57 22.00 0.25 -13.33
CA PRO A 57 21.69 -1.05 -12.71
C PRO A 57 20.61 -1.01 -11.65
N ASP A 58 20.60 0.02 -10.80
CA ASP A 58 19.62 0.19 -9.73
C ASP A 58 18.21 0.42 -10.31
N LEU A 59 18.14 1.24 -11.37
CA LEU A 59 16.88 1.53 -12.06
C LEU A 59 16.36 0.31 -12.84
N ALA A 60 17.26 -0.47 -13.43
CA ALA A 60 16.91 -1.74 -14.08
C ALA A 60 16.41 -2.78 -13.08
N GLU A 61 16.99 -2.83 -11.89
CA GLU A 61 16.51 -3.67 -10.80
C GLU A 61 15.11 -3.26 -10.34
N ALA A 62 14.85 -1.96 -10.20
CA ALA A 62 13.54 -1.44 -9.83
C ALA A 62 12.44 -1.84 -10.84
N ALA A 63 12.77 -1.89 -12.13
CA ALA A 63 11.85 -2.32 -13.20
C ALA A 63 11.86 -3.83 -13.46
N ARG A 64 12.61 -4.64 -12.67
CA ARG A 64 12.79 -6.08 -12.95
C ARG A 64 11.46 -6.83 -13.10
N GLY A 65 11.36 -7.63 -14.14
CA GLY A 65 10.20 -8.48 -14.42
C GLY A 65 9.03 -7.78 -15.10
N VAL A 66 9.15 -6.50 -15.45
CA VAL A 66 8.17 -5.75 -16.24
C VAL A 66 8.86 -4.90 -17.30
N ALA A 67 8.17 -4.63 -18.40
CA ALA A 67 8.70 -3.70 -19.38
C ALA A 67 8.70 -2.27 -18.78
N PRO A 68 9.84 -1.53 -18.81
CA PRO A 68 9.93 -0.22 -18.16
C PRO A 68 8.89 0.80 -18.65
N GLN A 69 8.48 0.69 -19.93
CA GLN A 69 7.50 1.58 -20.55
C GLN A 69 6.04 1.16 -20.33
N SER A 70 5.79 -0.01 -19.74
CA SER A 70 4.43 -0.44 -19.36
C SER A 70 3.93 0.37 -18.18
N ALA A 71 2.60 0.44 -18.01
CA ALA A 71 1.99 1.11 -16.86
C ALA A 71 2.53 0.57 -15.51
N ALA A 72 2.80 -0.74 -15.43
CA ALA A 72 3.39 -1.36 -14.24
C ALA A 72 4.85 -0.95 -14.06
N GLY A 73 5.64 -0.89 -15.15
CA GLY A 73 7.03 -0.45 -15.11
C GLY A 73 7.16 1.01 -14.70
N VAL A 74 6.37 1.88 -15.31
CA VAL A 74 6.30 3.31 -14.96
C VAL A 74 5.96 3.48 -13.47
N ARG A 75 4.93 2.80 -12.98
CA ARG A 75 4.56 2.86 -11.56
C ARG A 75 5.71 2.45 -10.65
N ARG A 76 6.38 1.33 -10.92
CA ARG A 76 7.53 0.87 -10.13
C ARG A 76 8.68 1.88 -10.13
N LEU A 77 8.97 2.48 -11.27
CA LEU A 77 10.01 3.50 -11.37
C LEU A 77 9.62 4.75 -10.57
N VAL A 78 8.38 5.22 -10.66
CA VAL A 78 7.88 6.34 -9.85
C VAL A 78 8.02 6.04 -8.35
N ASP A 79 7.54 4.89 -7.91
CA ASP A 79 7.61 4.50 -6.50
C ASP A 79 9.06 4.39 -6.01
N TYR A 80 9.94 3.84 -6.83
CA TYR A 80 11.37 3.74 -6.53
C TYR A 80 12.04 5.11 -6.42
N LEU A 81 11.85 5.99 -7.39
CA LEU A 81 12.46 7.32 -7.42
C LEU A 81 11.99 8.15 -6.21
N ARG A 82 10.70 8.16 -5.96
CA ARG A 82 10.11 8.85 -4.80
C ARG A 82 10.61 8.30 -3.47
N ALA A 83 10.67 6.98 -3.34
CA ALA A 83 11.21 6.35 -2.14
C ALA A 83 12.68 6.75 -1.90
N ARG A 84 13.50 6.78 -2.95
CA ARG A 84 14.91 7.20 -2.85
C ARG A 84 15.04 8.65 -2.41
N GLN A 85 14.23 9.56 -2.95
CA GLN A 85 14.23 10.97 -2.53
C GLN A 85 13.88 11.11 -1.05
N LEU A 86 12.82 10.39 -0.59
CA LEU A 86 12.37 10.46 0.79
C LEU A 86 13.38 9.90 1.78
N LEU A 87 13.94 8.73 1.47
CA LEU A 87 14.91 8.08 2.35
C LEU A 87 16.15 8.95 2.56
N VAL A 88 16.64 9.60 1.50
CA VAL A 88 17.78 10.50 1.61
C VAL A 88 17.43 11.82 2.31
N ALA A 89 16.26 12.39 2.04
CA ALA A 89 15.79 13.58 2.77
C ALA A 89 15.62 13.28 4.27
N GLY A 90 15.14 12.10 4.62
CA GLY A 90 14.98 11.66 6.01
C GLY A 90 16.31 11.46 6.75
N THR A 91 17.36 11.04 6.04
CA THR A 91 18.71 10.93 6.65
C THR A 91 19.41 12.26 6.81
N ALA A 92 19.12 13.23 5.94
CA ALA A 92 19.71 14.56 5.95
C ALA A 92 19.05 15.50 6.98
N ALA A 93 17.77 15.33 7.24
CA ALA A 93 17.05 16.04 8.29
C ALA A 93 17.31 15.33 9.62
N ASP A 94 18.47 15.48 10.21
CA ASP A 94 18.83 14.89 11.48
C ASP A 94 17.62 14.47 12.32
N ARG A 95 17.23 13.21 12.10
CA ARG A 95 16.62 12.35 13.09
C ARG A 95 15.30 12.80 13.68
N VAL A 96 14.49 11.97 13.58
CA VAL A 96 14.23 11.20 14.73
C VAL A 96 12.94 11.48 15.40
N GLY A 97 12.17 10.73 15.21
CA GLY A 97 10.99 10.45 15.98
C GLY A 97 10.04 9.68 15.09
N PRO A 98 9.14 8.97 15.68
CA PRO A 98 8.13 8.24 14.91
C PRO A 98 7.18 9.12 14.10
N GLY A 99 7.57 10.31 13.71
CA GLY A 99 6.86 11.28 12.87
C GLY A 99 7.69 11.89 11.75
N SER A 100 9.00 11.61 11.66
CA SER A 100 9.88 12.23 10.68
C SER A 100 9.58 11.76 9.25
N ALA A 101 9.69 12.68 8.28
CA ALA A 101 9.63 12.35 6.87
C ALA A 101 10.70 11.30 6.52
N GLY A 102 10.36 10.35 5.65
CA GLY A 102 11.28 9.30 5.19
C GLY A 102 11.49 8.13 6.16
N ALA A 103 10.93 8.14 7.36
CA ALA A 103 10.97 6.96 8.20
C ALA A 103 9.97 5.90 7.70
N PRO A 104 10.38 4.61 7.58
CA PRO A 104 9.46 3.54 7.22
C PRO A 104 8.27 3.44 8.18
N ARG A 105 7.07 3.23 7.63
CA ARG A 105 5.80 3.17 8.37
C ARG A 105 5.03 1.92 7.98
N PRO A 106 4.15 1.42 8.84
CA PRO A 106 3.25 0.36 8.45
C PRO A 106 2.30 0.88 7.35
N TYR A 107 2.11 0.07 6.34
CA TYR A 107 1.21 0.35 5.22
C TYR A 107 0.48 -0.92 4.83
N ALA A 108 -0.84 -0.91 4.83
CA ALA A 108 -1.63 -2.05 4.44
C ALA A 108 -2.40 -1.80 3.14
N VAL A 109 -2.55 -2.85 2.35
CA VAL A 109 -3.37 -2.87 1.13
C VAL A 109 -4.25 -4.10 1.12
N THR A 110 -5.34 -4.07 0.36
CA THR A 110 -6.18 -5.24 0.14
C THR A 110 -5.63 -6.08 -1.01
N VAL A 111 -5.58 -7.38 -0.84
CA VAL A 111 -5.25 -8.35 -1.91
C VAL A 111 -6.15 -8.10 -3.11
N GLY A 112 -5.57 -8.05 -4.30
CA GLY A 112 -6.29 -7.79 -5.55
C GLY A 112 -6.71 -6.34 -5.77
N SER A 113 -6.29 -5.42 -4.91
CA SER A 113 -6.49 -3.98 -5.14
C SER A 113 -5.70 -3.51 -6.37
N SER A 114 -6.30 -2.62 -7.18
CA SER A 114 -5.59 -1.93 -8.27
C SER A 114 -4.43 -1.07 -7.78
N MET A 115 -4.44 -0.72 -6.49
CA MET A 115 -3.39 0.04 -5.82
C MET A 115 -2.34 -0.85 -5.13
N HIS A 116 -2.43 -2.17 -5.31
CA HIS A 116 -1.43 -3.08 -4.76
C HIS A 116 -0.06 -2.81 -5.40
N PRO A 117 1.00 -2.63 -4.61
CA PRO A 117 2.33 -2.27 -5.13
C PRO A 117 2.94 -3.35 -6.04
N GLY A 118 2.48 -4.58 -5.91
CA GLY A 118 3.00 -5.72 -6.64
C GLY A 118 4.31 -6.28 -6.08
N PRO A 119 4.96 -7.19 -6.82
CA PRO A 119 6.22 -7.80 -6.42
C PRO A 119 7.31 -6.74 -6.22
N GLY A 120 8.15 -6.94 -5.20
CA GLY A 120 9.24 -6.02 -4.86
C GLY A 120 8.85 -4.90 -3.88
N TRP A 121 7.65 -4.94 -3.34
CA TRP A 121 7.28 -4.16 -2.16
C TRP A 121 7.92 -4.76 -0.89
N ALA A 122 8.40 -3.91 0.02
CA ALA A 122 8.91 -4.34 1.31
C ALA A 122 7.73 -4.81 2.19
N GLN A 123 7.28 -6.04 1.90
CA GLN A 123 6.10 -6.66 2.49
C GLN A 123 6.48 -7.41 3.76
N ALA A 124 5.69 -7.22 4.82
CA ALA A 124 5.69 -8.11 5.98
C ALA A 124 4.79 -9.33 5.70
N ALA A 125 4.85 -10.34 6.55
CA ALA A 125 3.94 -11.47 6.47
C ALA A 125 2.48 -10.99 6.42
N VAL A 126 1.65 -11.66 5.59
CA VAL A 126 0.21 -11.39 5.48
C VAL A 126 -0.41 -11.43 6.88
N ARG A 127 -1.10 -10.36 7.24
CA ARG A 127 -1.76 -10.26 8.53
C ARG A 127 -3.23 -9.94 8.32
N GLY A 128 -4.08 -10.88 8.71
CA GLY A 128 -5.51 -10.63 8.81
C GLY A 128 -6.31 -10.80 7.52
N GLY A 129 -6.24 -11.95 6.88
CA GLY A 129 -7.12 -12.32 5.76
C GLY A 129 -6.75 -11.62 4.46
N ILE A 130 -7.60 -10.70 3.99
CA ILE A 130 -7.36 -9.99 2.73
C ILE A 130 -6.38 -8.80 2.84
N LEU A 131 -5.91 -8.46 4.03
CA LEU A 131 -5.00 -7.34 4.22
C LEU A 131 -3.55 -7.82 4.20
N GLU A 132 -2.79 -7.29 3.27
CA GLU A 132 -1.34 -7.43 3.24
C GLU A 132 -0.71 -6.20 3.88
N LEU A 133 0.20 -6.44 4.82
CA LEU A 133 0.94 -5.40 5.52
C LEU A 133 2.37 -5.35 5.01
N GLY A 134 2.89 -4.17 4.84
CA GLY A 134 4.27 -3.92 4.47
C GLY A 134 4.73 -2.56 4.95
N LEU A 135 5.82 -2.07 4.39
CA LEU A 135 6.37 -0.76 4.70
C LEU A 135 5.95 0.26 3.65
N GLY A 136 5.72 1.46 4.11
CA GLY A 136 5.53 2.66 3.29
C GLY A 136 6.32 3.83 3.83
N LEU A 137 6.34 4.91 3.08
CA LEU A 137 7.01 6.17 3.42
C LEU A 137 6.00 7.31 3.40
N SER A 138 6.09 8.20 4.37
CA SER A 138 5.32 9.44 4.44
C SER A 138 6.22 10.66 4.27
N GLY A 139 5.65 11.81 3.94
CA GLY A 139 6.38 13.08 3.91
C GLY A 139 6.73 13.59 2.52
N LEU A 140 6.24 12.97 1.44
CA LEU A 140 6.20 13.66 0.15
C LEU A 140 5.28 14.88 0.26
N ARG A 141 5.70 16.00 -0.32
CA ARG A 141 4.83 17.15 -0.58
C ARG A 141 3.78 16.73 -1.61
N SER A 142 2.81 15.99 -1.18
CA SER A 142 1.61 15.71 -1.96
C SER A 142 0.56 16.74 -1.58
N ALA A 143 -0.36 17.00 -2.49
CA ALA A 143 -1.58 17.75 -2.19
C ALA A 143 -2.40 17.14 -1.03
N CYS A 144 -2.02 15.95 -0.58
CA CYS A 144 -2.64 15.20 0.50
C CYS A 144 -1.62 14.89 1.60
N PRO A 145 -1.47 15.75 2.62
CA PRO A 145 -0.65 15.45 3.79
C PRO A 145 -1.07 14.12 4.44
N GLY A 146 -0.11 13.31 4.86
CA GLY A 146 -0.39 12.04 5.54
C GLY A 146 -0.58 10.83 4.61
N VAL A 147 -0.49 10.99 3.30
CA VAL A 147 -0.46 9.85 2.37
C VAL A 147 0.84 9.09 2.57
N VAL A 148 0.73 7.78 2.74
CA VAL A 148 1.84 6.83 2.84
C VAL A 148 1.98 6.13 1.49
N PHE A 149 3.18 6.10 0.94
CA PHE A 149 3.51 5.40 -0.30
C PHE A 149 4.18 4.07 0.01
N PRO A 150 3.97 3.03 -0.80
CA PRO A 150 4.66 1.76 -0.59
C PRO A 150 6.19 1.94 -0.72
N LEU A 151 6.93 1.30 0.16
CA LEU A 151 8.39 1.27 0.08
C LEU A 151 8.85 0.08 -0.79
N PRO A 152 9.43 0.31 -1.98
CA PRO A 152 10.06 -0.75 -2.75
C PRO A 152 11.25 -1.34 -1.97
N GLU A 153 11.35 -2.65 -1.92
CA GLU A 153 12.43 -3.36 -1.22
C GLU A 153 13.81 -2.95 -1.75
N SER A 154 13.96 -2.84 -3.07
CA SER A 154 15.20 -2.37 -3.70
C SER A 154 15.57 -0.95 -3.28
N ALA A 155 14.61 -0.04 -3.16
CA ALA A 155 14.87 1.33 -2.69
C ALA A 155 15.36 1.35 -1.25
N GLY A 156 14.77 0.55 -0.38
CA GLY A 156 15.22 0.38 1.01
C GLY A 156 16.64 -0.18 1.08
N ARG A 157 16.91 -1.27 0.37
CA ARG A 157 18.24 -1.91 0.33
C ARG A 157 19.31 -0.94 -0.21
N HIS A 158 19.06 -0.25 -1.31
CA HIS A 158 20.01 0.71 -1.88
C HIS A 158 20.21 1.96 -1.01
N ALA A 159 19.30 2.23 -0.08
CA ALA A 159 19.45 3.28 0.92
C ALA A 159 20.10 2.79 2.23
N GLY A 160 20.46 1.50 2.33
CA GLY A 160 21.04 0.93 3.54
C GLY A 160 20.03 0.74 4.69
N VAL A 161 18.73 0.68 4.39
CA VAL A 161 17.69 0.45 5.40
C VAL A 161 17.70 -1.02 5.80
N ASP A 162 17.83 -1.30 7.10
CA ASP A 162 17.55 -2.63 7.64
C ASP A 162 16.03 -2.86 7.62
N LEU A 163 15.56 -3.55 6.59
CA LEU A 163 14.13 -3.79 6.38
C LEU A 163 13.52 -4.67 7.48
N THR A 164 14.30 -5.58 8.08
CA THR A 164 13.81 -6.45 9.16
C THR A 164 13.58 -5.64 10.43
N ALA A 165 14.55 -4.81 10.81
CA ALA A 165 14.38 -3.90 11.92
C ALA A 165 13.24 -2.90 11.68
N ALA A 166 13.16 -2.32 10.48
CA ALA A 166 12.10 -1.40 10.10
C ALA A 166 10.70 -2.04 10.17
N GLN A 167 10.56 -3.31 9.77
CA GLN A 167 9.28 -4.05 9.89
C GLN A 167 8.90 -4.27 11.35
N ALA A 168 9.85 -4.63 12.20
CA ALA A 168 9.61 -4.81 13.64
C ALA A 168 9.17 -3.49 14.30
N ASP A 169 9.83 -2.38 13.96
CA ASP A 169 9.50 -1.04 14.46
C ASP A 169 8.12 -0.59 13.98
N ALA A 170 7.82 -0.78 12.70
CA ALA A 170 6.52 -0.48 12.13
C ALA A 170 5.40 -1.30 12.78
N GLY A 171 5.65 -2.57 13.12
CA GLY A 171 4.72 -3.41 13.86
C GLY A 171 4.42 -2.87 15.25
N ARG A 172 5.45 -2.51 16.03
CA ARG A 172 5.27 -1.89 17.35
C ARG A 172 4.53 -0.56 17.28
N TYR A 173 4.88 0.26 16.31
CA TYR A 173 4.19 1.53 16.09
C TYR A 173 2.71 1.32 15.74
N LEU A 174 2.40 0.36 14.86
CA LEU A 174 1.04 0.03 14.49
C LEU A 174 0.20 -0.40 15.71
N ASP A 175 0.74 -1.27 16.56
CA ASP A 175 0.01 -1.76 17.73
C ASP A 175 -0.21 -0.65 18.78
N ALA A 176 0.73 0.29 18.92
CA ALA A 176 0.54 1.46 19.76
C ALA A 176 -0.57 2.38 19.21
N MET A 177 -0.57 2.65 17.91
CA MET A 177 -1.61 3.47 17.27
C MET A 177 -2.97 2.77 17.30
N ALA A 178 -3.00 1.46 17.14
CA ALA A 178 -4.20 0.63 17.27
C ALA A 178 -4.85 0.77 18.65
N SER A 179 -4.05 0.71 19.71
CA SER A 179 -4.55 0.87 21.09
C SER A 179 -5.20 2.25 21.31
N LEU A 180 -4.58 3.30 20.79
CA LEU A 180 -5.15 4.66 20.86
C LEU A 180 -6.45 4.78 20.03
N ALA A 181 -6.49 4.13 18.86
CA ALA A 181 -7.66 4.13 17.99
C ALA A 181 -8.84 3.36 18.62
N VAL A 182 -8.58 2.24 19.31
CA VAL A 182 -9.59 1.50 20.09
C VAL A 182 -10.14 2.37 21.21
N ALA A 183 -9.29 3.00 22.02
CA ALA A 183 -9.72 3.86 23.10
C ALA A 183 -10.55 5.06 22.61
N ARG A 184 -10.31 5.54 21.38
CA ARG A 184 -11.15 6.55 20.73
C ARG A 184 -12.51 5.98 20.31
N PHE A 185 -12.51 4.80 19.68
CA PHE A 185 -13.71 4.11 19.22
C PHE A 185 -14.63 3.78 20.39
N ASP A 186 -14.10 3.27 21.50
CA ASP A 186 -14.89 2.95 22.70
C ASP A 186 -15.61 4.17 23.29
N ARG A 187 -14.98 5.34 23.23
CA ARG A 187 -15.59 6.58 23.69
C ARG A 187 -16.69 7.11 22.78
N ARG A 188 -16.58 6.84 21.47
CA ARG A 188 -17.51 7.37 20.45
C ARG A 188 -17.72 6.35 19.33
N PRO A 189 -18.43 5.26 19.60
CA PRO A 189 -18.58 4.17 18.64
C PRO A 189 -19.44 4.54 17.41
N ALA A 190 -20.20 5.60 17.46
CA ALA A 190 -20.98 6.12 16.32
C ALA A 190 -20.18 7.03 15.40
N ASP A 191 -18.99 7.49 15.82
CA ASP A 191 -18.15 8.35 15.00
C ASP A 191 -17.51 7.53 13.86
N PRO A 192 -17.20 8.17 12.73
CA PRO A 192 -16.40 7.53 11.68
C PRO A 192 -15.05 7.07 12.21
N LEU A 193 -14.60 5.91 11.74
CA LEU A 193 -13.23 5.45 11.94
C LEU A 193 -12.26 6.44 11.27
N ARG A 194 -11.20 6.78 11.96
CA ARG A 194 -10.22 7.79 11.51
C ARG A 194 -8.81 7.27 11.64
N PRO A 195 -7.87 7.77 10.84
CA PRO A 195 -6.46 7.53 11.03
C PRO A 195 -6.00 7.85 12.46
N MET A 196 -4.96 7.15 12.89
CA MET A 196 -4.26 7.43 14.14
C MET A 196 -2.77 7.50 13.85
N GLY A 197 -2.14 8.62 14.15
CA GLY A 197 -0.78 8.90 13.70
C GLY A 197 -0.70 8.80 12.17
N ASN A 198 0.31 8.06 11.69
CA ASN A 198 0.50 7.79 10.26
C ASN A 198 -0.14 6.46 9.80
N CYS A 199 -1.01 5.85 10.60
CA CYS A 199 -1.75 4.65 10.23
C CYS A 199 -3.14 5.06 9.74
N ASP A 200 -3.43 4.82 8.47
CA ASP A 200 -4.78 4.96 7.93
C ASP A 200 -5.71 3.83 8.43
N VAL A 201 -6.99 3.90 8.10
CA VAL A 201 -7.98 2.94 8.63
C VAL A 201 -7.72 1.51 8.15
N LEU A 202 -7.28 1.29 6.89
CA LEU A 202 -6.92 -0.05 6.41
C LEU A 202 -5.69 -0.60 7.14
N THR A 203 -4.70 0.25 7.37
CA THR A 203 -3.50 -0.12 8.12
C THR A 203 -3.83 -0.46 9.56
N LEU A 204 -4.71 0.30 10.23
CA LEU A 204 -5.18 -0.03 11.57
C LEU A 204 -5.90 -1.39 11.61
N LEU A 205 -6.72 -1.72 10.59
CA LEU A 205 -7.39 -3.01 10.49
C LEU A 205 -6.44 -4.21 10.35
N ALA A 206 -5.20 -3.99 9.91
CA ALA A 206 -4.18 -5.04 9.90
C ALA A 206 -3.68 -5.40 11.32
N SER A 207 -3.88 -4.54 12.33
CA SER A 207 -3.53 -4.81 13.73
C SER A 207 -4.55 -5.70 14.41
N ALA A 208 -4.11 -6.80 15.02
CA ALA A 208 -4.98 -7.68 15.81
C ALA A 208 -5.62 -6.98 17.03
N PRO A 209 -4.90 -6.16 17.82
CA PRO A 209 -5.50 -5.35 18.88
C PRO A 209 -6.64 -4.45 18.39
N TYR A 210 -6.47 -3.81 17.23
CA TYR A 210 -7.53 -2.95 16.69
C TYR A 210 -8.78 -3.75 16.31
N ARG A 211 -8.61 -4.88 15.60
CA ARG A 211 -9.73 -5.75 15.27
C ARG A 211 -10.44 -6.25 16.53
N ALA A 212 -9.68 -6.72 17.52
CA ALA A 212 -10.25 -7.18 18.79
C ALA A 212 -11.10 -6.09 19.46
N GLY A 213 -10.61 -4.85 19.50
CA GLY A 213 -11.36 -3.71 20.04
C GLY A 213 -12.63 -3.40 19.24
N LEU A 214 -12.54 -3.39 17.90
CA LEU A 214 -13.71 -3.14 17.06
C LEU A 214 -14.84 -4.16 17.26
N VAL A 215 -14.50 -5.44 17.47
CA VAL A 215 -15.51 -6.49 17.63
C VAL A 215 -15.92 -6.71 19.08
N ALA A 216 -15.19 -6.16 20.04
CA ALA A 216 -15.59 -6.14 21.44
C ALA A 216 -16.94 -5.40 21.58
N GLY A 217 -17.90 -5.98 22.23
CA GLY A 217 -19.24 -5.39 22.37
C GLY A 217 -20.09 -5.38 21.09
N SER A 218 -19.67 -6.09 20.02
CA SER A 218 -20.53 -6.31 18.85
C SER A 218 -21.71 -7.22 19.21
N ALA A 219 -22.92 -6.77 18.86
CA ALA A 219 -24.15 -7.58 19.06
C ALA A 219 -24.14 -8.91 18.28
N THR A 220 -23.23 -9.08 17.32
CA THR A 220 -23.12 -10.26 16.44
C THR A 220 -22.06 -11.26 16.89
N GLY A 221 -21.65 -11.24 18.17
CA GLY A 221 -20.79 -12.28 18.71
C GLY A 221 -19.35 -12.32 18.15
N GLY A 222 -18.72 -11.17 17.97
CA GLY A 222 -17.32 -11.11 17.54
C GLY A 222 -17.11 -10.86 16.04
N LEU A 223 -18.15 -10.50 15.32
CA LEU A 223 -18.12 -10.07 13.92
C LEU A 223 -18.61 -8.63 13.80
N ARG A 224 -17.96 -7.82 12.97
CA ARG A 224 -18.42 -6.46 12.65
C ARG A 224 -18.25 -6.17 11.16
N ALA A 225 -19.30 -5.61 10.56
CA ALA A 225 -19.23 -5.07 9.21
C ALA A 225 -18.62 -3.66 9.24
N VAL A 226 -17.65 -3.42 8.36
CA VAL A 226 -16.91 -2.16 8.28
C VAL A 226 -16.85 -1.71 6.83
N ALA A 227 -17.09 -0.43 6.60
CA ALA A 227 -16.92 0.23 5.32
C ALA A 227 -15.65 1.11 5.37
N VAL A 228 -14.75 0.96 4.41
CA VAL A 228 -13.54 1.79 4.29
C VAL A 228 -13.36 2.20 2.83
N PRO A 229 -14.25 3.00 2.25
CA PRO A 229 -14.11 3.43 0.84
C PRO A 229 -12.97 4.43 0.65
N MET A 230 -12.55 5.09 1.73
CA MET A 230 -11.41 6.02 1.76
C MET A 230 -10.45 5.59 2.87
N ARG A 231 -9.15 5.64 2.60
CA ARG A 231 -8.12 5.24 3.58
C ARG A 231 -8.14 6.08 4.86
N ASP A 232 -8.58 7.34 4.76
CA ASP A 232 -8.66 8.28 5.88
C ASP A 232 -10.01 8.30 6.60
N ARG A 233 -10.97 7.47 6.15
CA ARG A 233 -12.29 7.42 6.77
C ARG A 233 -12.97 6.07 6.55
N GLY A 234 -13.51 5.52 7.62
CA GLY A 234 -14.34 4.31 7.59
C GLY A 234 -15.53 4.41 8.54
N TRP A 235 -16.39 3.41 8.51
CA TRP A 235 -17.56 3.30 9.36
C TRP A 235 -17.74 1.86 9.83
N ALA A 236 -18.07 1.68 11.09
CA ALA A 236 -18.29 0.38 11.72
C ALA A 236 -19.79 0.13 11.95
N ASP A 237 -20.61 0.48 10.98
CA ASP A 237 -22.06 0.30 11.00
C ASP A 237 -22.59 -0.26 9.67
N LEU A 238 -23.79 -0.86 9.70
CA LEU A 238 -24.38 -1.48 8.52
C LEU A 238 -24.90 -0.47 7.48
N ARG A 239 -25.15 0.79 7.86
CA ARG A 239 -25.71 1.80 6.95
C ARG A 239 -24.72 2.16 5.85
N HIS A 240 -23.44 2.22 6.19
CA HIS A 240 -22.38 2.58 5.26
C HIS A 240 -21.79 1.37 4.52
N THR A 241 -22.29 0.16 4.76
CA THR A 241 -21.88 -1.05 4.02
C THR A 241 -22.71 -1.29 2.75
N ASP A 242 -23.61 -0.35 2.42
CA ASP A 242 -24.37 -0.39 1.18
C ASP A 242 -23.45 -0.27 -0.04
N ARG A 243 -23.78 -1.04 -1.07
CA ARG A 243 -22.96 -1.15 -2.28
C ARG A 243 -22.82 0.18 -3.02
N GLU A 244 -23.94 0.83 -3.25
CA GLU A 244 -23.97 2.05 -4.05
C GLU A 244 -23.17 3.14 -3.35
N PHE A 245 -23.33 3.24 -2.02
CA PHE A 245 -22.50 4.12 -1.20
C PHE A 245 -21.02 3.84 -1.39
N LEU A 246 -20.58 2.56 -1.28
CA LEU A 246 -19.17 2.18 -1.38
C LEU A 246 -18.58 2.48 -2.76
N ILE A 247 -19.31 2.14 -3.84
CA ILE A 247 -18.88 2.40 -5.21
C ILE A 247 -18.79 3.91 -5.46
N CYS A 248 -19.83 4.67 -5.11
CA CYS A 248 -19.84 6.12 -5.30
C CYS A 248 -18.71 6.80 -4.51
N ALA A 249 -18.52 6.43 -3.25
CA ALA A 249 -17.46 6.99 -2.42
C ALA A 249 -16.06 6.66 -2.98
N ALA A 250 -15.85 5.43 -3.45
CA ALA A 250 -14.58 5.04 -4.08
C ALA A 250 -14.35 5.77 -5.41
N ALA A 251 -15.41 5.99 -6.22
CA ALA A 251 -15.30 6.63 -7.53
C ALA A 251 -14.87 8.10 -7.42
N VAL A 252 -15.35 8.83 -6.41
CA VAL A 252 -15.00 10.25 -6.20
C VAL A 252 -13.72 10.44 -5.40
N THR A 253 -13.15 9.35 -4.85
CA THR A 253 -11.92 9.42 -4.06
C THR A 253 -10.69 9.32 -4.96
N PRO A 254 -9.69 10.21 -4.83
CA PRO A 254 -8.42 10.10 -5.54
C PRO A 254 -7.78 8.72 -5.34
N PRO A 255 -7.15 8.12 -6.38
CA PRO A 255 -6.63 6.75 -6.33
C PRO A 255 -5.75 6.46 -5.12
N GLU A 256 -4.86 7.37 -4.75
CA GLU A 256 -3.93 7.25 -3.64
C GLU A 256 -4.61 7.24 -2.26
N ARG A 257 -5.83 7.73 -2.18
CA ARG A 257 -6.65 7.76 -0.95
C ARG A 257 -7.75 6.71 -0.93
N ARG A 258 -7.89 5.93 -2.01
CA ARG A 258 -8.89 4.87 -2.07
C ARG A 258 -8.63 3.79 -1.05
N GLY A 259 -9.70 3.40 -0.39
CA GLY A 259 -9.75 2.24 0.47
C GLY A 259 -10.26 1.00 -0.26
N CYS A 260 -11.30 0.37 0.29
CA CYS A 260 -11.95 -0.80 -0.28
C CYS A 260 -13.35 -0.42 -0.80
N ASP A 261 -13.66 -0.81 -2.02
CA ASP A 261 -14.96 -0.60 -2.67
C ASP A 261 -16.03 -1.64 -2.25
N ARG A 262 -15.69 -2.50 -1.31
CA ARG A 262 -16.56 -3.54 -0.75
C ARG A 262 -16.60 -3.46 0.76
N ALA A 263 -17.71 -3.87 1.35
CA ALA A 263 -17.82 -4.01 2.79
C ALA A 263 -16.87 -5.09 3.31
N LEU A 264 -16.19 -4.79 4.40
CA LEU A 264 -15.27 -5.67 5.09
C LEU A 264 -16.01 -6.33 6.25
N LEU A 265 -15.79 -7.63 6.43
CA LEU A 265 -16.16 -8.36 7.62
C LEU A 265 -14.92 -8.50 8.50
N VAL A 266 -15.00 -7.97 9.69
CA VAL A 266 -13.89 -7.94 10.65
C VAL A 266 -14.23 -8.90 11.79
N THR A 267 -13.34 -9.85 12.01
CA THR A 267 -13.30 -10.70 13.20
C THR A 267 -12.08 -10.32 14.03
N ARG A 268 -11.87 -10.97 15.14
CA ARG A 268 -10.66 -10.80 15.95
C ARG A 268 -9.41 -11.29 15.20
N GLU A 269 -9.56 -12.34 14.40
CA GLU A 269 -8.48 -13.06 13.70
C GLU A 269 -8.16 -12.41 12.35
N GLU A 270 -9.18 -12.04 11.59
CA GLU A 270 -9.00 -11.64 10.19
C GLU A 270 -10.01 -10.58 9.70
N VAL A 271 -9.71 -10.07 8.51
CA VAL A 271 -10.59 -9.21 7.72
C VAL A 271 -10.88 -9.92 6.41
N THR A 272 -12.16 -10.06 6.08
CA THR A 272 -12.60 -10.62 4.80
C THR A 272 -13.52 -9.64 4.08
N VAL A 273 -13.78 -9.87 2.80
CA VAL A 273 -14.78 -9.09 2.07
C VAL A 273 -16.11 -9.82 2.09
N THR A 274 -17.20 -9.07 2.16
CA THR A 274 -18.52 -9.65 1.95
C THR A 274 -18.59 -10.22 0.53
N PRO A 275 -18.97 -11.51 0.40
CA PRO A 275 -19.23 -12.06 -0.92
C PRO A 275 -20.40 -11.29 -1.54
N TRP A 276 -20.19 -10.86 -2.77
CA TRP A 276 -21.24 -10.18 -3.51
C TRP A 276 -22.35 -11.17 -3.87
N ARG A 277 -23.51 -11.06 -3.24
CA ARG A 277 -24.73 -11.72 -3.74
C ARG A 277 -25.51 -10.67 -4.56
N PRO A 278 -25.74 -10.89 -5.86
CA PRO A 278 -26.69 -10.06 -6.59
C PRO A 278 -28.03 -10.14 -5.83
N ARG A 279 -28.68 -9.00 -5.62
CA ARG A 279 -30.07 -9.01 -5.12
C ARG A 279 -30.87 -9.90 -6.07
N SER A 280 -31.45 -10.96 -5.54
CA SER A 280 -32.49 -11.67 -6.30
C SER A 280 -33.50 -10.60 -6.76
N PRO A 281 -33.87 -10.55 -8.05
CA PRO A 281 -34.89 -9.61 -8.47
C PRO A 281 -36.09 -9.77 -7.56
N ALA A 282 -36.60 -8.66 -7.04
CA ALA A 282 -37.81 -8.68 -6.24
C ALA A 282 -38.89 -9.46 -7.03
N PRO A 283 -39.62 -10.39 -6.40
CA PRO A 283 -40.68 -11.08 -7.11
C PRO A 283 -41.57 -10.03 -7.75
N SER A 284 -41.71 -10.11 -9.07
CA SER A 284 -42.62 -9.22 -9.80
C SER A 284 -43.98 -9.26 -9.10
N PRO A 285 -44.59 -8.11 -8.80
CA PRO A 285 -45.91 -8.09 -8.23
C PRO A 285 -46.81 -8.88 -9.15
N ALA A 286 -47.33 -10.02 -8.62
CA ALA A 286 -48.26 -10.82 -9.38
C ALA A 286 -49.41 -9.89 -9.84
N LEU A 287 -49.57 -9.77 -11.16
CA LEU A 287 -50.71 -9.08 -11.73
C LEU A 287 -51.96 -9.77 -11.19
N LEU A 288 -52.63 -9.11 -10.25
CA LEU A 288 -53.93 -9.57 -9.81
C LEU A 288 -54.84 -9.63 -11.05
N PRO A 289 -55.57 -10.75 -11.25
CA PRO A 289 -56.51 -10.82 -12.34
C PRO A 289 -57.61 -9.75 -12.16
N PRO A 290 -58.08 -9.12 -13.25
CA PRO A 290 -59.14 -8.13 -13.17
C PRO A 290 -60.42 -8.80 -12.63
N ARG A 291 -61.07 -8.11 -11.68
CA ARG A 291 -62.38 -8.52 -11.14
C ARG A 291 -63.49 -8.26 -12.19
#